data_aff97a82877dec05d038bd4a16ac0023
#
_entry.id   aff97a82877dec05d038bd4a16ac0023
#
_cell.length_a   1.000
_cell.length_b   1.000
_cell.length_c   1.000
_cell.angle_alpha   90.00
_cell.angle_beta   90.00
_cell.angle_gamma   90.00
#
_symmetry.space_group_name_H-M   'P 1'
#
loop_
_entity.id
_entity.type
_entity.pdbx_description
1 polymer ?
#
loop_
_entity_poly.entity_id
_entity_poly.type
_entity_poly.pdbx_seq_one_letter_code
_entity_poly.pdbx_strand_id
1 'polypeptide(L)'
;MFKKILIANRGEIAVRIIRACKEMDILTVAIYSTADQNALHVQLADEAVCVGGPKSADSYLNKEAIITAAVETGCQAIHPGFGFLSENSDFARLVETCGLKFIGPKGDVIDALGNKSKAREMMIEAGVPVVPGSNGSVNTYEELKEVVNKIGYPVLIKASAGGGGRGMRKAFSEDELENAFMTAKAEAKACFGDDDMYVEKLVLNPKHIEFQILADEHGNVIHLGERDCSIQRRNQKMIEEAPCKVLDASLRLKMGESAVKAAQGAGYTNAGTVEFVLDEHNNYYFIEMNTRIQVEHPITEMVTGIDLIKQQIRIASGLPLSFKQENITLQGHSIECRINAEDPFHNFRPCPGQVNFMHLPGGPGVRVDTMLYTGYTLPTQYDSMVAKVIVHAPTRLEAIKRMRRALSELVIEGITTNQTLQFYILHQPDYIKGHFNTSFIETHLDEMVSENG
;
A
#
# COMPACT_ATOMS: atom_id res chain seq x y z
N MET A 1 -3.97 12.40 24.43
CA MET A 1 -4.49 12.63 23.07
C MET A 1 -3.91 13.94 22.56
N PHE A 2 -3.49 14.00 21.28
CA PHE A 2 -2.97 15.21 20.66
C PHE A 2 -4.06 16.28 20.51
N LYS A 3 -3.65 17.55 20.51
CA LYS A 3 -4.52 18.70 20.25
C LYS A 3 -4.40 19.20 18.81
N LYS A 4 -3.22 19.05 18.21
CA LYS A 4 -2.95 19.50 16.84
C LYS A 4 -1.94 18.56 16.16
N ILE A 5 -2.26 18.15 14.93
CA ILE A 5 -1.45 17.23 14.11
C ILE A 5 -1.16 17.90 12.76
N LEU A 6 0.10 17.81 12.31
CA LEU A 6 0.46 18.14 10.93
C LEU A 6 0.30 16.90 10.06
N ILE A 7 -0.30 17.07 8.88
CA ILE A 7 -0.48 16.02 7.87
C ILE A 7 0.59 16.20 6.80
N ALA A 8 1.62 15.33 6.83
CA ALA A 8 2.76 15.37 5.92
C ALA A 8 2.46 14.57 4.64
N ASN A 9 1.35 14.88 4.00
CA ASN A 9 0.90 14.22 2.77
C ASN A 9 -0.06 15.12 1.99
N ARG A 10 -0.56 14.62 0.84
CA ARG A 10 -1.50 15.28 -0.05
C ARG A 10 -2.59 14.31 -0.52
N GLY A 11 -3.49 14.82 -1.35
CA GLY A 11 -4.45 13.98 -2.04
C GLY A 11 -5.52 13.39 -1.12
N GLU A 12 -6.05 12.23 -1.50
CA GLU A 12 -7.16 11.59 -0.79
C GLU A 12 -6.78 11.17 0.62
N ILE A 13 -5.52 10.73 0.84
CA ILE A 13 -5.08 10.31 2.17
C ILE A 13 -4.98 11.49 3.15
N ALA A 14 -4.53 12.66 2.69
CA ALA A 14 -4.54 13.85 3.52
C ALA A 14 -5.97 14.24 3.93
N VAL A 15 -6.91 14.19 2.99
CA VAL A 15 -8.35 14.38 3.26
C VAL A 15 -8.87 13.36 4.26
N ARG A 16 -8.50 12.08 4.11
CA ARG A 16 -8.89 10.99 5.02
C ARG A 16 -8.40 11.24 6.45
N ILE A 17 -7.14 11.65 6.60
CA ILE A 17 -6.54 11.93 7.91
C ILE A 17 -7.21 13.17 8.54
N ILE A 18 -7.43 14.24 7.78
CA ILE A 18 -8.14 15.44 8.26
C ILE A 18 -9.52 15.09 8.81
N ARG A 19 -10.29 14.27 8.08
CA ARG A 19 -11.62 13.82 8.54
C ARG A 19 -11.53 13.05 9.86
N ALA A 20 -10.58 12.13 10.01
CA ALA A 20 -10.39 11.39 11.25
C ALA A 20 -10.00 12.32 12.41
N CYS A 21 -9.09 13.27 12.19
CA CYS A 21 -8.70 14.25 13.19
C CYS A 21 -9.89 15.11 13.64
N LYS A 22 -10.69 15.61 12.71
CA LYS A 22 -11.89 16.41 13.03
C LYS A 22 -12.91 15.63 13.85
N GLU A 23 -13.13 14.36 13.55
CA GLU A 23 -14.01 13.49 14.34
C GLU A 23 -13.43 13.10 15.72
N MET A 24 -12.16 13.40 15.96
CA MET A 24 -11.47 13.23 17.24
C MET A 24 -11.25 14.56 17.99
N ASP A 25 -11.82 15.67 17.51
CA ASP A 25 -11.61 17.02 18.02
C ASP A 25 -10.14 17.46 18.05
N ILE A 26 -9.37 17.05 17.01
CA ILE A 26 -7.95 17.37 16.84
C ILE A 26 -7.82 18.38 15.70
N LEU A 27 -7.17 19.51 15.97
CA LEU A 27 -6.84 20.51 14.95
C LEU A 27 -5.82 19.97 13.95
N THR A 28 -5.93 20.43 12.71
CA THR A 28 -5.15 19.92 11.59
C THR A 28 -4.35 21.02 10.90
N VAL A 29 -3.10 20.73 10.58
CA VAL A 29 -2.26 21.57 9.71
C VAL A 29 -1.94 20.75 8.46
N ALA A 30 -2.42 21.20 7.31
CA ALA A 30 -2.05 20.60 6.02
C ALA A 30 -0.80 21.27 5.48
N ILE A 31 0.12 20.48 4.95
CA ILE A 31 1.19 21.01 4.08
C ILE A 31 0.75 20.94 2.62
N TYR A 32 1.29 21.87 1.81
CA TYR A 32 1.05 21.83 0.37
C TYR A 32 2.24 22.42 -0.42
N SER A 33 2.40 21.94 -1.66
CA SER A 33 3.28 22.57 -2.65
C SER A 33 2.53 23.69 -3.40
N THR A 34 3.23 24.56 -4.08
CA THR A 34 2.60 25.60 -4.91
C THR A 34 1.64 25.05 -5.97
N ALA A 35 1.80 23.78 -6.41
CA ALA A 35 0.88 23.13 -7.34
C ALA A 35 -0.44 22.68 -6.68
N ASP A 36 -0.46 22.49 -5.37
CA ASP A 36 -1.60 21.98 -4.61
C ASP A 36 -2.33 23.10 -3.82
N GLN A 37 -2.06 24.37 -4.05
CA GLN A 37 -2.66 25.47 -3.26
C GLN A 37 -4.19 25.46 -3.25
N ASN A 38 -4.82 24.89 -4.27
CA ASN A 38 -6.27 24.76 -4.39
C ASN A 38 -6.76 23.34 -4.06
N ALA A 39 -5.89 22.44 -3.58
CA ALA A 39 -6.27 21.08 -3.29
C ALA A 39 -7.27 20.97 -2.13
N LEU A 40 -8.13 19.94 -2.16
CA LEU A 40 -9.19 19.77 -1.18
C LEU A 40 -8.68 19.66 0.26
N HIS A 41 -7.53 19.00 0.50
CA HIS A 41 -6.95 18.88 1.83
C HIS A 41 -6.52 20.24 2.41
N VAL A 42 -6.08 21.17 1.57
CA VAL A 42 -5.72 22.54 1.98
C VAL A 42 -6.96 23.31 2.43
N GLN A 43 -8.09 23.11 1.74
CA GLN A 43 -9.36 23.78 2.06
C GLN A 43 -10.03 23.21 3.32
N LEU A 44 -9.82 21.92 3.60
CA LEU A 44 -10.48 21.22 4.71
C LEU A 44 -9.71 21.31 6.04
N ALA A 45 -8.41 21.53 6.01
CA ALA A 45 -7.61 21.66 7.22
C ALA A 45 -7.93 22.97 7.97
N ASP A 46 -7.63 22.99 9.27
CA ASP A 46 -7.81 24.20 10.09
C ASP A 46 -6.74 25.25 9.78
N GLU A 47 -5.52 24.82 9.48
CA GLU A 47 -4.41 25.64 8.99
C GLU A 47 -3.72 24.94 7.81
N ALA A 48 -3.06 25.72 6.96
CA ALA A 48 -2.31 25.18 5.82
C ALA A 48 -1.02 25.97 5.59
N VAL A 49 0.08 25.25 5.31
CA VAL A 49 1.41 25.83 5.10
C VAL A 49 1.99 25.39 3.77
N CYS A 50 2.39 26.34 2.94
CA CYS A 50 3.15 26.06 1.71
C CYS A 50 4.59 25.70 2.08
N VAL A 51 5.00 24.48 1.73
CA VAL A 51 6.34 23.94 2.07
C VAL A 51 7.33 23.96 0.90
N GLY A 52 6.94 24.48 -0.27
CA GLY A 52 7.86 24.63 -1.38
C GLY A 52 7.23 24.57 -2.76
N GLY A 53 8.08 24.40 -3.78
CA GLY A 53 7.73 24.36 -5.19
C GLY A 53 6.94 23.10 -5.59
N PRO A 54 6.56 22.98 -6.88
CA PRO A 54 5.65 21.93 -7.35
C PRO A 54 6.26 20.53 -7.37
N LYS A 55 7.59 20.41 -7.40
CA LYS A 55 8.26 19.11 -7.37
C LYS A 55 8.22 18.51 -5.96
N SER A 56 8.03 17.19 -5.87
CA SER A 56 8.03 16.49 -4.57
C SER A 56 9.31 16.72 -3.77
N ALA A 57 10.47 16.76 -4.43
CA ALA A 57 11.76 17.02 -3.79
C ALA A 57 11.84 18.41 -3.12
N ASP A 58 11.16 19.38 -3.68
CA ASP A 58 11.18 20.77 -3.20
C ASP A 58 10.12 21.02 -2.11
N SER A 59 9.21 20.06 -1.86
CA SER A 59 8.04 20.21 -0.99
C SER A 59 7.78 19.00 -0.09
N TYR A 60 7.05 17.98 -0.57
CA TYR A 60 6.61 16.82 0.23
C TYR A 60 7.75 15.90 0.68
N LEU A 61 8.96 16.01 0.09
CA LEU A 61 10.18 15.32 0.52
C LEU A 61 11.17 16.26 1.23
N ASN A 62 10.82 17.53 1.43
CA ASN A 62 11.65 18.50 2.15
C ASN A 62 11.38 18.36 3.66
N LYS A 63 12.23 17.55 4.31
CA LYS A 63 12.11 17.20 5.74
C LYS A 63 12.14 18.45 6.64
N GLU A 64 13.07 19.36 6.37
CA GLU A 64 13.29 20.57 7.14
C GLU A 64 12.10 21.52 7.06
N ALA A 65 11.56 21.75 5.85
CA ALA A 65 10.38 22.61 5.68
C ALA A 65 9.14 22.03 6.37
N ILE A 66 8.93 20.70 6.32
CA ILE A 66 7.81 20.03 6.98
C ILE A 66 7.91 20.13 8.51
N ILE A 67 9.10 19.90 9.07
CA ILE A 67 9.31 19.99 10.52
C ILE A 67 9.17 21.44 10.99
N THR A 68 9.73 22.40 10.25
CA THR A 68 9.57 23.82 10.54
C THR A 68 8.08 24.20 10.58
N ALA A 69 7.30 23.78 9.57
CA ALA A 69 5.87 24.01 9.56
C ALA A 69 5.17 23.42 10.80
N ALA A 70 5.55 22.21 11.22
CA ALA A 70 4.97 21.56 12.40
C ALA A 70 5.29 22.30 13.71
N VAL A 71 6.52 22.73 13.87
CA VAL A 71 6.99 23.46 15.07
C VAL A 71 6.35 24.85 15.14
N GLU A 72 6.41 25.62 14.06
CA GLU A 72 5.88 27.00 14.01
C GLU A 72 4.35 27.05 14.18
N THR A 73 3.63 26.01 13.75
CA THR A 73 2.18 25.93 13.96
C THR A 73 1.79 25.27 15.29
N GLY A 74 2.76 24.88 16.11
CA GLY A 74 2.52 24.27 17.43
C GLY A 74 1.89 22.87 17.36
N CYS A 75 2.20 22.09 16.33
CA CYS A 75 1.79 20.69 16.24
C CYS A 75 2.51 19.83 17.28
N GLN A 76 1.86 18.76 17.72
CA GLN A 76 2.43 17.79 18.67
C GLN A 76 2.86 16.50 17.98
N ALA A 77 2.31 16.24 16.78
CA ALA A 77 2.60 15.03 16.01
C ALA A 77 2.54 15.31 14.51
N ILE A 78 3.17 14.43 13.75
CA ILE A 78 3.13 14.41 12.28
C ILE A 78 2.55 13.07 11.82
N HIS A 79 1.49 13.13 10.99
CA HIS A 79 0.95 11.96 10.31
C HIS A 79 1.47 11.91 8.87
N PRO A 80 2.30 10.91 8.50
CA PRO A 80 2.92 10.86 7.18
C PRO A 80 1.99 10.27 6.09
N GLY A 81 0.88 9.63 6.44
CA GLY A 81 0.04 8.88 5.52
C GLY A 81 0.76 7.69 4.89
N PHE A 82 0.73 7.59 3.56
CA PHE A 82 1.50 6.64 2.75
C PHE A 82 2.26 7.36 1.63
N GLY A 83 3.34 6.74 1.11
CA GLY A 83 4.24 7.37 0.14
C GLY A 83 5.07 8.50 0.75
N PHE A 84 5.75 9.29 -0.07
CA PHE A 84 6.65 10.37 0.35
C PHE A 84 7.59 9.97 1.50
N LEU A 85 7.43 10.55 2.69
CA LEU A 85 8.31 10.33 3.84
C LEU A 85 7.78 9.29 4.84
N SER A 86 6.69 8.59 4.54
CA SER A 86 6.06 7.65 5.46
C SER A 86 6.95 6.46 5.86
N GLU A 87 7.85 6.03 4.97
CA GLU A 87 8.81 4.95 5.18
C GLU A 87 10.26 5.46 5.22
N ASN A 88 10.44 6.76 5.54
CA ASN A 88 11.77 7.35 5.68
C ASN A 88 12.23 7.34 7.14
N SER A 89 13.18 6.47 7.47
CA SER A 89 13.69 6.29 8.84
C SER A 89 14.34 7.55 9.41
N ASP A 90 15.09 8.30 8.58
CA ASP A 90 15.73 9.55 9.01
C ASP A 90 14.70 10.63 9.34
N PHE A 91 13.62 10.69 8.55
CA PHE A 91 12.53 11.63 8.83
C PHE A 91 11.85 11.30 10.16
N ALA A 92 11.55 10.01 10.40
CA ALA A 92 10.95 9.58 11.66
C ALA A 92 11.83 9.96 12.88
N ARG A 93 13.15 9.70 12.79
CA ARG A 93 14.12 10.08 13.84
C ARG A 93 14.21 11.61 14.01
N LEU A 94 14.21 12.35 12.92
CA LEU A 94 14.30 13.82 12.95
C LEU A 94 13.04 14.42 13.61
N VAL A 95 11.85 13.92 13.32
CA VAL A 95 10.58 14.31 13.96
C VAL A 95 10.68 14.12 15.48
N GLU A 96 11.13 12.96 15.94
CA GLU A 96 11.27 12.65 17.36
C GLU A 96 12.35 13.53 18.04
N THR A 97 13.47 13.78 17.36
CA THR A 97 14.54 14.66 17.84
C THR A 97 14.06 16.10 18.03
N CYS A 98 13.12 16.55 17.22
CA CYS A 98 12.49 17.88 17.35
C CYS A 98 11.35 17.93 18.40
N GLY A 99 11.16 16.88 19.19
CA GLY A 99 10.15 16.81 20.24
C GLY A 99 8.73 16.60 19.72
N LEU A 100 8.57 16.18 18.48
CA LEU A 100 7.30 15.84 17.86
C LEU A 100 7.10 14.31 17.86
N LYS A 101 5.86 13.84 17.86
CA LYS A 101 5.56 12.41 17.69
C LYS A 101 5.38 12.06 16.21
N PHE A 102 6.15 11.10 15.71
CA PHE A 102 5.87 10.48 14.40
C PHE A 102 4.73 9.47 14.56
N ILE A 103 3.66 9.62 13.77
CA ILE A 103 2.52 8.69 13.80
C ILE A 103 2.84 7.52 12.85
N GLY A 104 3.51 6.52 13.40
CA GLY A 104 4.06 5.37 12.71
C GLY A 104 5.01 4.60 13.62
N PRO A 105 5.74 3.62 13.09
CA PRO A 105 6.76 2.89 13.84
C PRO A 105 8.03 3.74 14.04
N LYS A 106 8.92 3.28 14.92
CA LYS A 106 10.22 3.93 15.15
C LYS A 106 11.12 3.87 13.91
N GLY A 107 12.00 4.86 13.77
CA GLY A 107 12.92 4.95 12.64
C GLY A 107 13.80 3.71 12.45
N ASP A 108 14.25 3.08 13.55
CA ASP A 108 15.07 1.86 13.49
C ASP A 108 14.29 0.65 12.95
N VAL A 109 13.00 0.57 13.25
CA VAL A 109 12.11 -0.47 12.71
C VAL A 109 11.85 -0.26 11.22
N ILE A 110 11.63 1.00 10.81
CA ILE A 110 11.51 1.37 9.38
C ILE A 110 12.76 0.95 8.62
N ASP A 111 13.93 1.24 9.17
CA ASP A 111 15.23 0.96 8.55
C ASP A 111 15.48 -0.55 8.42
N ALA A 112 15.21 -1.31 9.49
CA ALA A 112 15.39 -2.76 9.51
C ALA A 112 14.47 -3.47 8.52
N LEU A 113 13.19 -3.09 8.47
CA LEU A 113 12.20 -3.68 7.56
C LEU A 113 12.32 -3.17 6.12
N GLY A 114 12.87 -1.98 5.91
CA GLY A 114 13.16 -1.41 4.58
C GLY A 114 14.29 -2.14 3.84
N ASN A 115 15.19 -2.81 4.57
CA ASN A 115 16.21 -3.67 3.99
C ASN A 115 15.69 -5.10 3.86
N LYS A 116 15.47 -5.55 2.61
CA LYS A 116 14.83 -6.85 2.34
C LYS A 116 15.60 -8.05 2.87
N SER A 117 16.94 -8.02 2.86
CA SER A 117 17.76 -9.09 3.40
C SER A 117 17.64 -9.17 4.92
N LYS A 118 17.73 -8.02 5.61
CA LYS A 118 17.53 -7.95 7.07
C LYS A 118 16.11 -8.34 7.47
N ALA A 119 15.10 -7.84 6.76
CA ALA A 119 13.71 -8.22 7.01
C ALA A 119 13.52 -9.74 6.88
N ARG A 120 14.11 -10.35 5.85
CA ARG A 120 14.05 -11.80 5.65
C ARG A 120 14.70 -12.57 6.81
N GLU A 121 15.88 -12.17 7.26
CA GLU A 121 16.57 -12.77 8.41
C GLU A 121 15.71 -12.70 9.68
N MET A 122 15.15 -11.52 9.97
CA MET A 122 14.23 -11.32 11.10
C MET A 122 13.00 -12.24 11.01
N MET A 123 12.44 -12.44 9.81
CA MET A 123 11.30 -13.33 9.62
C MET A 123 11.65 -14.80 9.84
N ILE A 124 12.83 -15.23 9.40
CA ILE A 124 13.33 -16.59 9.67
C ILE A 124 13.48 -16.81 11.18
N GLU A 125 14.08 -15.86 11.89
CA GLU A 125 14.24 -15.91 13.36
C GLU A 125 12.90 -15.93 14.10
N ALA A 126 11.91 -15.18 13.58
CA ALA A 126 10.55 -15.16 14.12
C ALA A 126 9.73 -16.43 13.76
N GLY A 127 10.28 -17.35 12.95
CA GLY A 127 9.56 -18.54 12.48
C GLY A 127 8.43 -18.26 11.48
N VAL A 128 8.55 -17.17 10.71
CA VAL A 128 7.64 -16.82 9.63
C VAL A 128 8.12 -17.48 8.33
N PRO A 129 7.23 -18.15 7.57
CA PRO A 129 7.63 -18.76 6.30
C PRO A 129 8.13 -17.71 5.30
N VAL A 130 9.32 -17.95 4.73
CA VAL A 130 9.91 -17.10 3.69
C VAL A 130 10.14 -17.93 2.43
N VAL A 131 10.11 -17.29 1.26
CA VAL A 131 10.37 -17.98 0.00
C VAL A 131 11.76 -18.64 0.06
N PRO A 132 11.94 -19.93 -0.28
CA PRO A 132 13.26 -20.56 -0.32
C PRO A 132 14.24 -19.73 -1.17
N GLY A 133 15.43 -19.44 -0.65
CA GLY A 133 16.37 -18.54 -1.33
C GLY A 133 17.70 -18.41 -0.60
N SER A 134 18.46 -17.37 -0.94
CA SER A 134 19.73 -17.06 -0.30
C SER A 134 19.55 -16.62 1.16
N ASN A 135 20.52 -16.97 1.98
CA ASN A 135 20.65 -16.42 3.34
C ASN A 135 21.62 -15.22 3.26
N GLY A 136 21.04 -14.01 3.18
CA GLY A 136 21.82 -12.80 2.95
C GLY A 136 22.08 -12.47 1.48
N SER A 137 22.93 -11.46 1.24
CA SER A 137 23.29 -10.98 -0.08
C SER A 137 24.13 -11.97 -0.86
N VAL A 138 23.97 -11.97 -2.17
CA VAL A 138 24.72 -12.76 -3.16
C VAL A 138 25.44 -11.76 -4.06
N ASN A 139 26.77 -11.76 -4.02
CA ASN A 139 27.59 -10.74 -4.68
C ASN A 139 28.29 -11.24 -5.94
N THR A 140 28.49 -12.55 -6.05
CA THR A 140 29.16 -13.21 -7.18
C THR A 140 28.23 -14.19 -7.88
N TYR A 141 28.54 -14.47 -9.16
CA TYR A 141 27.78 -15.46 -9.94
C TYR A 141 27.93 -16.87 -9.36
N GLU A 142 29.09 -17.22 -8.83
CA GLU A 142 29.38 -18.51 -8.20
C GLU A 142 28.50 -18.73 -6.98
N GLU A 143 28.38 -17.74 -6.08
CA GLU A 143 27.47 -17.78 -4.92
C GLU A 143 26.01 -17.95 -5.36
N LEU A 144 25.59 -17.19 -6.39
CA LEU A 144 24.26 -17.29 -6.97
C LEU A 144 23.98 -18.73 -7.44
N LYS A 145 24.90 -19.29 -8.22
CA LYS A 145 24.77 -20.65 -8.79
C LYS A 145 24.66 -21.72 -7.71
N GLU A 146 25.43 -21.60 -6.62
CA GLU A 146 25.34 -22.51 -5.49
C GLU A 146 23.96 -22.49 -4.82
N VAL A 147 23.38 -21.31 -4.63
CA VAL A 147 22.05 -21.17 -4.05
C VAL A 147 21.00 -21.72 -5.03
N VAL A 148 21.06 -21.36 -6.31
CA VAL A 148 20.09 -21.80 -7.31
C VAL A 148 20.11 -23.33 -7.49
N ASN A 149 21.28 -23.97 -7.40
CA ASN A 149 21.40 -25.44 -7.42
C ASN A 149 20.66 -26.11 -6.26
N LYS A 150 20.54 -25.44 -5.11
CA LYS A 150 19.82 -25.97 -3.94
C LYS A 150 18.31 -25.75 -4.04
N ILE A 151 17.87 -24.59 -4.54
CA ILE A 151 16.44 -24.23 -4.56
C ILE A 151 15.76 -24.62 -5.88
N GLY A 152 16.52 -24.85 -6.94
CA GLY A 152 16.04 -25.20 -8.30
C GLY A 152 15.39 -24.03 -9.03
N TYR A 153 15.23 -24.17 -10.34
CA TYR A 153 14.53 -23.21 -11.20
C TYR A 153 12.99 -23.37 -11.11
N PRO A 154 12.21 -22.35 -11.46
CA PRO A 154 12.63 -20.98 -11.79
C PRO A 154 12.99 -20.16 -10.55
N VAL A 155 13.82 -19.14 -10.73
CA VAL A 155 14.27 -18.25 -9.65
C VAL A 155 14.00 -16.78 -9.96
N LEU A 156 13.92 -15.97 -8.92
CA LEU A 156 13.80 -14.52 -8.97
C LEU A 156 15.01 -13.90 -8.28
N ILE A 157 15.76 -13.11 -9.02
CA ILE A 157 16.91 -12.35 -8.54
C ILE A 157 16.41 -10.95 -8.22
N LYS A 158 16.74 -10.41 -7.05
CA LYS A 158 16.25 -9.12 -6.56
C LYS A 158 17.39 -8.30 -5.96
N ALA A 159 17.33 -6.97 -6.12
CA ALA A 159 18.17 -6.06 -5.35
C ALA A 159 17.78 -6.09 -3.87
N SER A 160 18.76 -6.05 -2.97
CA SER A 160 18.56 -5.95 -1.52
C SER A 160 17.97 -4.60 -1.12
N ALA A 161 18.40 -3.52 -1.78
CA ALA A 161 17.83 -2.18 -1.64
C ALA A 161 16.80 -1.91 -2.74
N GLY A 162 15.73 -1.17 -2.41
CA GLY A 162 14.75 -0.68 -3.37
C GLY A 162 13.41 -1.42 -3.38
N GLY A 163 12.49 -0.91 -4.21
CA GLY A 163 11.10 -1.37 -4.33
C GLY A 163 10.51 -1.10 -5.72
N GLY A 164 9.22 -1.38 -5.89
CA GLY A 164 8.50 -1.08 -7.14
C GLY A 164 8.89 -1.92 -8.35
N GLY A 165 9.48 -3.12 -8.13
CA GLY A 165 9.82 -4.05 -9.21
C GLY A 165 11.11 -3.75 -9.98
N ARG A 166 11.87 -2.72 -9.58
CA ARG A 166 13.18 -2.40 -10.18
C ARG A 166 14.29 -3.27 -9.58
N GLY A 167 15.30 -3.60 -10.37
CA GLY A 167 16.39 -4.49 -9.94
C GLY A 167 15.93 -5.92 -9.73
N MET A 168 14.90 -6.39 -10.44
CA MET A 168 14.41 -7.75 -10.38
C MET A 168 14.47 -8.42 -11.74
N ARG A 169 14.95 -9.66 -11.79
CA ARG A 169 14.98 -10.48 -13.01
C ARG A 169 14.61 -11.93 -12.71
N LYS A 170 13.83 -12.52 -13.60
CA LYS A 170 13.47 -13.95 -13.57
C LYS A 170 14.51 -14.75 -14.36
N ALA A 171 14.83 -15.96 -13.91
CA ALA A 171 15.60 -16.92 -14.68
C ALA A 171 14.90 -18.30 -14.60
N PHE A 172 14.58 -18.87 -15.74
CA PHE A 172 13.86 -20.13 -15.86
C PHE A 172 14.82 -21.32 -16.10
N SER A 173 16.07 -21.03 -16.49
CA SER A 173 17.11 -22.02 -16.76
C SER A 173 18.49 -21.49 -16.38
N GLU A 174 19.49 -22.39 -16.41
CA GLU A 174 20.89 -22.02 -16.16
C GLU A 174 21.43 -21.05 -17.24
N ASP A 175 21.01 -21.22 -18.49
CA ASP A 175 21.45 -20.36 -19.61
C ASP A 175 21.00 -18.90 -19.46
N GLU A 176 19.91 -18.65 -18.74
CA GLU A 176 19.39 -17.31 -18.49
C GLU A 176 20.00 -16.66 -17.24
N LEU A 177 20.55 -17.47 -16.31
CA LEU A 177 20.88 -17.05 -14.94
C LEU A 177 21.92 -15.93 -14.90
N GLU A 178 23.04 -16.06 -15.64
CA GLU A 178 24.15 -15.11 -15.62
C GLU A 178 23.72 -13.74 -16.16
N ASN A 179 23.03 -13.73 -17.30
CA ASN A 179 22.55 -12.50 -17.91
C ASN A 179 21.51 -11.80 -17.02
N ALA A 180 20.59 -12.56 -16.41
CA ALA A 180 19.61 -12.05 -15.48
C ALA A 180 20.27 -11.38 -14.26
N PHE A 181 21.30 -12.03 -13.69
CA PHE A 181 22.04 -11.51 -12.54
C PHE A 181 22.80 -10.22 -12.85
N MET A 182 23.57 -10.21 -13.93
CA MET A 182 24.36 -9.04 -14.32
C MET A 182 23.48 -7.84 -14.65
N THR A 183 22.36 -8.09 -15.34
CA THR A 183 21.39 -7.04 -15.68
C THR A 183 20.70 -6.47 -14.43
N ALA A 184 20.25 -7.32 -13.51
CA ALA A 184 19.63 -6.89 -12.26
C ALA A 184 20.59 -6.09 -11.39
N LYS A 185 21.85 -6.52 -11.29
CA LYS A 185 22.90 -5.87 -10.51
C LYS A 185 23.24 -4.48 -11.07
N ALA A 186 23.38 -4.36 -12.40
CA ALA A 186 23.63 -3.08 -13.05
C ALA A 186 22.48 -2.08 -12.85
N GLU A 187 21.23 -2.55 -12.95
CA GLU A 187 20.05 -1.72 -12.70
C GLU A 187 19.95 -1.28 -11.24
N ALA A 188 20.22 -2.19 -10.29
CA ALA A 188 20.22 -1.89 -8.87
C ALA A 188 21.21 -0.79 -8.53
N LYS A 189 22.43 -0.90 -9.04
CA LYS A 189 23.48 0.12 -8.85
C LYS A 189 23.10 1.48 -9.41
N ALA A 190 22.51 1.48 -10.60
CA ALA A 190 22.09 2.72 -11.26
C ALA A 190 20.90 3.40 -10.55
N CYS A 191 19.93 2.61 -10.03
CA CYS A 191 18.72 3.13 -9.44
C CYS A 191 18.83 3.45 -7.93
N PHE A 192 19.63 2.65 -7.21
CA PHE A 192 19.67 2.69 -5.74
C PHE A 192 21.06 2.99 -5.17
N GLY A 193 22.11 2.99 -6.00
CA GLY A 193 23.49 3.17 -5.55
C GLY A 193 24.08 1.93 -4.86
N ASP A 194 23.31 0.87 -4.71
CA ASP A 194 23.62 -0.40 -4.06
C ASP A 194 23.44 -1.54 -5.06
N ASP A 195 24.38 -2.46 -5.13
CA ASP A 195 24.37 -3.60 -6.05
C ASP A 195 24.32 -4.96 -5.32
N ASP A 196 23.99 -4.94 -4.04
CA ASP A 196 23.71 -6.17 -3.28
C ASP A 196 22.47 -6.86 -3.80
N MET A 197 22.61 -8.12 -4.13
CA MET A 197 21.52 -8.94 -4.68
C MET A 197 21.17 -10.09 -3.73
N TYR A 198 19.94 -10.58 -3.82
CA TYR A 198 19.56 -11.87 -3.27
C TYR A 198 18.73 -12.65 -4.30
N VAL A 199 18.65 -13.95 -4.12
CA VAL A 199 17.90 -14.86 -5.00
C VAL A 199 16.90 -15.69 -4.21
N GLU A 200 15.73 -15.87 -4.79
CA GLU A 200 14.70 -16.73 -4.21
C GLU A 200 14.00 -17.57 -5.29
N LYS A 201 13.32 -18.63 -4.88
CA LYS A 201 12.46 -19.41 -5.74
C LYS A 201 11.38 -18.52 -6.33
N LEU A 202 11.15 -18.58 -7.64
CA LEU A 202 10.02 -17.86 -8.25
C LEU A 202 8.73 -18.64 -7.97
N VAL A 203 7.84 -18.04 -7.21
CA VAL A 203 6.48 -18.56 -7.04
C VAL A 203 5.68 -18.18 -8.29
N LEU A 204 5.18 -19.19 -9.02
CA LEU A 204 4.43 -18.97 -10.24
C LEU A 204 2.96 -18.66 -9.95
N ASN A 205 2.41 -17.68 -10.67
CA ASN A 205 0.99 -17.31 -10.60
C ASN A 205 0.43 -17.17 -9.16
N PRO A 206 1.16 -16.49 -8.26
CA PRO A 206 0.75 -16.42 -6.87
C PRO A 206 -0.47 -15.51 -6.69
N LYS A 207 -1.18 -15.72 -5.59
CA LYS A 207 -2.01 -14.65 -5.02
C LYS A 207 -1.15 -13.75 -4.15
N HIS A 208 -1.49 -12.46 -4.12
CA HIS A 208 -0.92 -11.47 -3.23
C HIS A 208 -1.90 -11.25 -2.09
N ILE A 209 -1.56 -11.80 -0.93
CA ILE A 209 -2.39 -11.73 0.28
C ILE A 209 -1.62 -10.96 1.34
N GLU A 210 -2.30 -10.04 2.01
CA GLU A 210 -1.69 -9.22 3.03
C GLU A 210 -2.53 -9.14 4.29
N PHE A 211 -1.89 -9.00 5.45
CA PHE A 211 -2.57 -8.90 6.74
C PHE A 211 -2.35 -7.54 7.37
N GLN A 212 -3.45 -6.88 7.74
CA GLN A 212 -3.40 -5.63 8.48
C GLN A 212 -3.00 -5.87 9.93
N ILE A 213 -1.93 -5.22 10.38
CA ILE A 213 -1.44 -5.24 11.76
C ILE A 213 -1.81 -3.95 12.47
N LEU A 214 -2.16 -4.07 13.74
CA LEU A 214 -2.11 -3.01 14.73
C LEU A 214 -1.27 -3.46 15.93
N ALA A 215 -0.31 -2.63 16.33
CA ALA A 215 0.56 -2.88 17.46
C ALA A 215 0.69 -1.62 18.32
N ASP A 216 0.53 -1.75 19.64
CA ASP A 216 0.69 -0.62 20.56
C ASP A 216 2.09 -0.58 21.21
N GLU A 217 2.36 0.46 21.98
CA GLU A 217 3.62 0.62 22.70
C GLU A 217 3.66 -0.22 24.01
N HIS A 218 2.60 -0.97 24.31
CA HIS A 218 2.46 -1.83 25.50
C HIS A 218 2.68 -3.33 25.21
N GLY A 219 3.08 -3.65 23.97
CA GLY A 219 3.37 -5.03 23.56
C GLY A 219 2.18 -5.81 23.01
N ASN A 220 1.01 -5.19 22.86
CA ASN A 220 -0.13 -5.84 22.24
C ASN A 220 0.01 -5.75 20.71
N VAL A 221 -0.10 -6.89 20.03
CA VAL A 221 -0.06 -6.99 18.56
C VAL A 221 -1.22 -7.86 18.11
N ILE A 222 -2.02 -7.34 17.19
CA ILE A 222 -3.17 -8.04 16.60
C ILE A 222 -3.17 -7.88 15.08
N HIS A 223 -3.83 -8.81 14.38
CA HIS A 223 -4.19 -8.65 12.99
C HIS A 223 -5.69 -8.38 12.81
N LEU A 224 -6.06 -7.63 11.80
CA LEU A 224 -7.44 -7.28 11.46
C LEU A 224 -7.96 -8.04 10.22
N GLY A 225 -7.43 -9.22 9.98
CA GLY A 225 -7.74 -10.01 8.80
C GLY A 225 -6.91 -9.62 7.58
N GLU A 226 -7.21 -10.32 6.49
CA GLU A 226 -6.48 -10.21 5.24
C GLU A 226 -7.21 -9.40 4.18
N ARG A 227 -6.41 -8.96 3.20
CA ARG A 227 -6.84 -8.42 1.91
C ARG A 227 -6.24 -9.26 0.77
N ASP A 228 -7.00 -9.50 -0.28
CA ASP A 228 -6.53 -10.07 -1.55
C ASP A 228 -6.24 -8.92 -2.51
N CYS A 229 -4.96 -8.71 -2.82
CA CYS A 229 -4.45 -7.65 -3.67
C CYS A 229 -3.90 -8.19 -5.00
N SER A 230 -4.40 -9.35 -5.45
CA SER A 230 -3.88 -10.04 -6.63
C SER A 230 -4.21 -9.35 -7.95
N ILE A 231 -5.27 -8.53 -8.02
CA ILE A 231 -5.59 -7.77 -9.23
C ILE A 231 -4.67 -6.56 -9.31
N GLN A 232 -3.60 -6.71 -10.08
CA GLN A 232 -2.55 -5.71 -10.22
C GLN A 232 -1.98 -5.69 -11.64
N ARG A 233 -1.38 -4.56 -12.02
CA ARG A 233 -0.64 -4.40 -13.26
C ARG A 233 0.76 -3.88 -12.95
N ARG A 234 1.81 -4.58 -13.42
CA ARG A 234 3.22 -4.22 -13.16
C ARG A 234 3.48 -3.96 -11.66
N ASN A 235 2.98 -4.83 -10.79
CA ASN A 235 3.04 -4.73 -9.34
C ASN A 235 2.29 -3.52 -8.72
N GLN A 236 1.42 -2.85 -9.48
CA GLN A 236 0.53 -1.81 -8.98
C GLN A 236 -0.87 -2.39 -8.77
N LYS A 237 -1.34 -2.41 -7.55
CA LYS A 237 -2.66 -2.88 -7.16
C LYS A 237 -3.74 -2.03 -7.82
N MET A 238 -4.82 -2.64 -8.29
CA MET A 238 -5.92 -1.98 -9.01
C MET A 238 -7.26 -2.23 -8.35
N ILE A 239 -7.54 -3.50 -7.97
CA ILE A 239 -8.73 -3.91 -7.24
C ILE A 239 -8.26 -4.75 -6.06
N GLU A 240 -8.76 -4.42 -4.88
CA GLU A 240 -8.50 -5.14 -3.65
C GLU A 240 -9.82 -5.61 -3.03
N GLU A 241 -9.80 -6.78 -2.38
CA GLU A 241 -10.98 -7.31 -1.70
C GLU A 241 -10.65 -7.88 -0.31
N ALA A 242 -11.59 -7.79 0.60
CA ALA A 242 -11.51 -8.37 1.94
C ALA A 242 -12.87 -8.99 2.34
N PRO A 243 -12.87 -10.18 2.96
CA PRO A 243 -11.76 -11.11 3.10
C PRO A 243 -11.43 -11.83 1.78
N CYS A 244 -10.27 -12.48 1.71
CA CYS A 244 -9.88 -13.28 0.55
C CYS A 244 -10.78 -14.51 0.40
N LYS A 245 -11.29 -14.74 -0.81
CA LYS A 245 -12.23 -15.83 -1.11
C LYS A 245 -11.61 -17.23 -0.95
N VAL A 246 -10.33 -17.39 -1.24
CA VAL A 246 -9.69 -18.71 -1.28
C VAL A 246 -9.13 -19.17 0.05
N LEU A 247 -9.02 -18.29 1.05
CA LEU A 247 -8.57 -18.67 2.38
C LEU A 247 -9.70 -19.33 3.18
N ASP A 248 -9.51 -20.59 3.54
CA ASP A 248 -10.33 -21.22 4.58
C ASP A 248 -9.98 -20.69 5.98
N ALA A 249 -10.77 -21.04 6.98
CA ALA A 249 -10.57 -20.56 8.35
C ALA A 249 -9.23 -21.00 8.95
N SER A 250 -8.72 -22.19 8.60
CA SER A 250 -7.47 -22.73 9.11
C SER A 250 -6.26 -21.99 8.53
N LEU A 251 -6.26 -21.78 7.21
CA LEU A 251 -5.17 -21.08 6.53
C LEU A 251 -5.15 -19.59 6.92
N ARG A 252 -6.32 -18.95 7.02
CA ARG A 252 -6.45 -17.57 7.53
C ARG A 252 -5.84 -17.43 8.92
N LEU A 253 -6.14 -18.36 9.82
CA LEU A 253 -5.59 -18.34 11.18
C LEU A 253 -4.06 -18.45 11.16
N LYS A 254 -3.52 -19.44 10.43
CA LYS A 254 -2.06 -19.66 10.34
C LYS A 254 -1.33 -18.45 9.75
N MET A 255 -1.86 -17.87 8.68
CA MET A 255 -1.27 -16.69 8.05
C MET A 255 -1.35 -15.46 8.97
N GLY A 256 -2.49 -15.29 9.67
CA GLY A 256 -2.67 -14.21 10.64
C GLY A 256 -1.69 -14.33 11.82
N GLU A 257 -1.51 -15.53 12.38
CA GLU A 257 -0.49 -15.79 13.41
C GLU A 257 0.93 -15.51 12.92
N SER A 258 1.24 -15.85 11.65
CA SER A 258 2.52 -15.52 11.04
C SER A 258 2.72 -14.01 10.88
N ALA A 259 1.67 -13.28 10.52
CA ALA A 259 1.72 -11.82 10.42
C ALA A 259 1.95 -11.16 11.80
N VAL A 260 1.31 -11.67 12.86
CA VAL A 260 1.55 -11.22 14.24
C VAL A 260 2.99 -11.51 14.67
N LYS A 261 3.52 -12.73 14.41
CA LYS A 261 4.92 -13.08 14.70
C LYS A 261 5.89 -12.17 13.96
N ALA A 262 5.63 -11.85 12.70
CA ALA A 262 6.45 -10.93 11.92
C ALA A 262 6.55 -9.56 12.60
N ALA A 263 5.41 -8.99 12.99
CA ALA A 263 5.35 -7.70 13.66
C ALA A 263 6.01 -7.73 15.06
N GLN A 264 5.81 -8.80 15.83
CA GLN A 264 6.46 -8.99 17.14
C GLN A 264 7.97 -9.12 17.00
N GLY A 265 8.46 -9.95 16.05
CA GLY A 265 9.89 -10.13 15.78
C GLY A 265 10.58 -8.85 15.35
N ALA A 266 9.87 -7.95 14.67
CA ALA A 266 10.36 -6.64 14.28
C ALA A 266 10.25 -5.58 15.39
N GLY A 267 9.64 -5.85 16.53
CA GLY A 267 9.33 -4.85 17.55
C GLY A 267 8.44 -3.73 17.02
N TYR A 268 7.50 -4.09 16.14
CA TYR A 268 6.65 -3.14 15.40
C TYR A 268 5.66 -2.43 16.30
N THR A 269 5.40 -1.15 16.01
CA THR A 269 4.35 -0.36 16.65
C THR A 269 3.56 0.43 15.60
N ASN A 270 2.32 0.76 15.90
CA ASN A 270 1.35 1.44 15.04
C ASN A 270 0.71 0.51 13.98
N ALA A 271 0.12 1.08 12.93
CA ALA A 271 -0.49 0.31 11.85
C ALA A 271 0.58 -0.09 10.83
N GLY A 272 0.58 -1.34 10.42
CA GLY A 272 1.45 -1.89 9.38
C GLY A 272 0.78 -3.02 8.64
N THR A 273 1.41 -3.49 7.57
CA THR A 273 0.87 -4.58 6.75
C THR A 273 1.96 -5.58 6.43
N VAL A 274 1.67 -6.86 6.70
CA VAL A 274 2.55 -7.97 6.33
C VAL A 274 2.03 -8.59 5.03
N GLU A 275 2.85 -8.57 3.99
CA GLU A 275 2.52 -9.08 2.66
C GLU A 275 3.07 -10.49 2.45
N PHE A 276 2.24 -11.34 1.86
CA PHE A 276 2.57 -12.73 1.51
C PHE A 276 2.24 -13.04 0.05
N VAL A 277 3.02 -13.92 -0.56
CA VAL A 277 2.59 -14.67 -1.74
C VAL A 277 1.99 -16.00 -1.28
N LEU A 278 0.87 -16.38 -1.90
CA LEU A 278 0.21 -17.66 -1.71
C LEU A 278 0.25 -18.43 -3.03
N ASP A 279 0.81 -19.64 -3.03
CA ASP A 279 0.87 -20.51 -4.21
C ASP A 279 -0.42 -21.34 -4.40
N GLU A 280 -0.50 -22.08 -5.51
CA GLU A 280 -1.64 -22.94 -5.84
C GLU A 280 -1.83 -24.15 -4.89
N HIS A 281 -0.81 -24.46 -4.09
CA HIS A 281 -0.82 -25.54 -3.10
C HIS A 281 -1.14 -25.05 -1.68
N ASN A 282 -1.54 -23.78 -1.53
CA ASN A 282 -1.78 -23.09 -0.26
C ASN A 282 -0.51 -22.95 0.62
N ASN A 283 0.70 -23.02 0.05
CA ASN A 283 1.87 -22.57 0.74
C ASN A 283 1.97 -21.05 0.63
N TYR A 284 2.28 -20.40 1.76
CA TYR A 284 2.42 -18.95 1.79
C TYR A 284 3.81 -18.56 2.29
N TYR A 285 4.28 -17.43 1.77
CA TYR A 285 5.63 -16.95 2.06
C TYR A 285 5.62 -15.44 2.23
N PHE A 286 6.32 -14.95 3.23
CA PHE A 286 6.53 -13.53 3.47
C PHE A 286 7.26 -12.87 2.29
N ILE A 287 6.79 -11.69 1.90
CA ILE A 287 7.42 -10.83 0.88
C ILE A 287 8.08 -9.63 1.55
N GLU A 288 7.27 -8.83 2.24
CA GLU A 288 7.70 -7.59 2.89
C GLU A 288 6.70 -7.15 3.97
N MET A 289 7.12 -6.22 4.80
CA MET A 289 6.23 -5.55 5.73
C MET A 289 6.27 -4.04 5.44
N ASN A 290 5.10 -3.50 5.10
CA ASN A 290 4.95 -2.06 4.90
C ASN A 290 4.76 -1.37 6.24
N THR A 291 5.65 -0.41 6.53
CA THR A 291 5.77 0.26 7.83
C THR A 291 4.88 1.51 7.93
N ARG A 292 3.69 1.44 7.31
CA ARG A 292 2.74 2.55 7.17
C ARG A 292 1.32 2.03 6.97
N ILE A 293 0.36 2.94 6.92
CA ILE A 293 -0.97 2.63 6.41
C ILE A 293 -0.91 2.34 4.90
N GLN A 294 -1.72 1.41 4.42
CA GLN A 294 -1.85 1.09 2.99
C GLN A 294 -2.97 1.90 2.33
N VAL A 295 -2.92 2.04 0.99
CA VAL A 295 -3.97 2.66 0.19
C VAL A 295 -5.31 1.98 0.43
N GLU A 296 -5.32 0.64 0.43
CA GLU A 296 -6.45 -0.28 0.54
C GLU A 296 -6.94 -0.54 1.98
N HIS A 297 -6.46 0.26 2.97
CA HIS A 297 -6.95 0.15 4.34
C HIS A 297 -8.48 0.26 4.49
N PRO A 298 -9.20 1.00 3.63
CA PRO A 298 -10.65 1.14 3.76
C PRO A 298 -11.42 -0.18 3.70
N ILE A 299 -10.97 -1.18 2.93
CA ILE A 299 -11.69 -2.47 2.87
C ILE A 299 -11.59 -3.24 4.19
N THR A 300 -10.47 -3.14 4.91
CA THR A 300 -10.35 -3.69 6.28
C THR A 300 -11.27 -2.94 7.24
N GLU A 301 -11.33 -1.61 7.16
CA GLU A 301 -12.25 -0.81 7.98
C GLU A 301 -13.72 -1.21 7.76
N MET A 302 -14.10 -1.46 6.51
CA MET A 302 -15.48 -1.83 6.15
C MET A 302 -15.88 -3.21 6.68
N VAL A 303 -14.99 -4.19 6.71
CA VAL A 303 -15.31 -5.54 7.19
C VAL A 303 -15.11 -5.72 8.69
N THR A 304 -14.36 -4.84 9.37
CA THR A 304 -14.10 -4.92 10.81
C THR A 304 -14.85 -3.88 11.62
N GLY A 305 -15.26 -2.77 11.00
CA GLY A 305 -15.83 -1.61 11.70
C GLY A 305 -14.80 -0.79 12.47
N ILE A 306 -13.49 -1.02 12.27
CA ILE A 306 -12.39 -0.35 12.99
C ILE A 306 -11.78 0.73 12.10
N ASP A 307 -11.82 1.99 12.51
CA ASP A 307 -11.18 3.12 11.85
C ASP A 307 -9.66 3.09 12.11
N LEU A 308 -8.88 2.71 11.09
CA LEU A 308 -7.43 2.52 11.20
C LEU A 308 -6.67 3.83 11.44
N ILE A 309 -7.09 4.93 10.83
CA ILE A 309 -6.46 6.24 11.03
C ILE A 309 -6.65 6.71 12.47
N LYS A 310 -7.85 6.54 13.03
CA LYS A 310 -8.09 6.85 14.44
C LYS A 310 -7.25 5.96 15.37
N GLN A 311 -7.08 4.67 15.03
CA GLN A 311 -6.21 3.79 15.83
C GLN A 311 -4.74 4.21 15.74
N GLN A 312 -4.23 4.61 14.58
CA GLN A 312 -2.86 5.14 14.46
C GLN A 312 -2.63 6.34 15.39
N ILE A 313 -3.56 7.28 15.41
CA ILE A 313 -3.49 8.48 16.27
C ILE A 313 -3.56 8.10 17.75
N ARG A 314 -4.45 7.18 18.14
CA ARG A 314 -4.59 6.70 19.53
C ARG A 314 -3.32 6.00 20.02
N ILE A 315 -2.77 5.08 19.21
CA ILE A 315 -1.53 4.37 19.54
C ILE A 315 -0.38 5.35 19.69
N ALA A 316 -0.21 6.27 18.75
CA ALA A 316 0.84 7.29 18.81
C ALA A 316 0.69 8.24 20.02
N SER A 317 -0.52 8.38 20.58
CA SER A 317 -0.78 9.11 21.81
C SER A 317 -0.44 8.30 23.09
N GLY A 318 0.13 7.08 22.95
CA GLY A 318 0.49 6.20 24.06
C GLY A 318 -0.67 5.38 24.63
N LEU A 319 -1.82 5.34 23.96
CA LEU A 319 -2.97 4.55 24.42
C LEU A 319 -2.83 3.09 23.99
N PRO A 320 -3.23 2.14 24.85
CA PRO A 320 -3.26 0.73 24.48
C PRO A 320 -4.34 0.43 23.44
N LEU A 321 -4.20 -0.68 22.73
CA LEU A 321 -5.25 -1.21 21.84
C LEU A 321 -6.54 -1.41 22.62
N SER A 322 -7.66 -0.99 22.03
CA SER A 322 -9.00 -1.17 22.64
C SER A 322 -9.60 -2.56 22.34
N PHE A 323 -8.89 -3.37 21.55
CA PHE A 323 -9.37 -4.66 21.05
C PHE A 323 -8.35 -5.75 21.39
N LYS A 324 -8.84 -6.95 21.64
CA LYS A 324 -8.03 -8.17 21.64
C LYS A 324 -8.28 -8.94 20.35
N GLN A 325 -7.37 -9.84 19.99
CA GLN A 325 -7.50 -10.66 18.78
C GLN A 325 -8.84 -11.41 18.71
N GLU A 326 -9.32 -11.92 19.81
CA GLU A 326 -10.59 -12.65 19.92
C GLU A 326 -11.85 -11.80 19.64
N ASN A 327 -11.73 -10.47 19.70
CA ASN A 327 -12.81 -9.54 19.41
C ASN A 327 -12.89 -9.15 17.93
N ILE A 328 -11.89 -9.52 17.13
CA ILE A 328 -11.85 -9.16 15.71
C ILE A 328 -12.70 -10.13 14.91
N THR A 329 -13.71 -9.58 14.27
CA THR A 329 -14.60 -10.35 13.39
C THR A 329 -14.69 -9.70 12.03
N LEU A 330 -14.62 -10.50 10.97
CA LEU A 330 -14.81 -10.04 9.59
C LEU A 330 -16.27 -10.21 9.21
N GLN A 331 -16.94 -9.11 8.90
CA GLN A 331 -18.38 -9.12 8.55
C GLN A 331 -18.56 -8.73 7.08
N GLY A 332 -19.26 -9.60 6.33
CA GLY A 332 -19.55 -9.35 4.93
C GLY A 332 -18.31 -9.41 4.02
N HIS A 333 -18.35 -8.62 2.96
CA HIS A 333 -17.28 -8.55 1.96
C HIS A 333 -17.15 -7.12 1.44
N SER A 334 -15.93 -6.64 1.32
CA SER A 334 -15.61 -5.30 0.81
C SER A 334 -14.70 -5.40 -0.41
N ILE A 335 -14.90 -4.49 -1.36
CA ILE A 335 -14.08 -4.34 -2.56
C ILE A 335 -13.72 -2.87 -2.69
N GLU A 336 -12.46 -2.60 -3.03
CA GLU A 336 -11.97 -1.27 -3.41
C GLU A 336 -11.52 -1.29 -4.87
N CYS A 337 -11.85 -0.24 -5.62
CA CYS A 337 -11.33 0.04 -6.96
C CYS A 337 -10.57 1.36 -6.90
N ARG A 338 -9.29 1.34 -7.29
CA ARG A 338 -8.47 2.56 -7.42
C ARG A 338 -8.78 3.25 -8.72
N ILE A 339 -9.24 4.49 -8.65
CA ILE A 339 -9.53 5.31 -9.83
C ILE A 339 -8.32 6.19 -10.11
N ASN A 340 -7.65 5.89 -11.22
CA ASN A 340 -6.47 6.62 -11.68
C ASN A 340 -6.80 7.45 -12.91
N ALA A 341 -6.26 8.65 -12.99
CA ALA A 341 -6.34 9.52 -14.18
C ALA A 341 -5.38 9.00 -15.27
N GLU A 342 -5.72 7.86 -15.83
CA GLU A 342 -4.97 7.10 -16.83
C GLU A 342 -5.90 6.53 -17.89
N ASP A 343 -5.41 6.43 -19.13
CA ASP A 343 -6.12 5.83 -20.23
C ASP A 343 -5.68 4.37 -20.44
N PRO A 344 -6.46 3.38 -19.97
CA PRO A 344 -6.09 1.98 -20.06
C PRO A 344 -6.06 1.44 -21.50
N PHE A 345 -6.78 2.09 -22.41
CA PHE A 345 -6.85 1.71 -23.83
C PHE A 345 -5.69 2.29 -24.65
N HIS A 346 -4.93 3.24 -24.09
CA HIS A 346 -3.73 3.82 -24.69
C HIS A 346 -2.51 3.64 -23.78
N ASN A 347 -2.21 2.40 -23.42
CA ASN A 347 -1.06 1.99 -22.62
C ASN A 347 -0.95 2.66 -21.24
N PHE A 348 -2.10 2.98 -20.61
CA PHE A 348 -2.18 3.63 -19.29
C PHE A 348 -1.42 4.96 -19.22
N ARG A 349 -1.45 5.73 -20.31
CA ARG A 349 -0.86 7.06 -20.30
C ARG A 349 -1.59 7.95 -19.28
N PRO A 350 -0.87 8.75 -18.51
CA PRO A 350 -1.48 9.73 -17.60
C PRO A 350 -2.36 10.72 -18.37
N CYS A 351 -3.53 11.02 -17.80
CA CYS A 351 -4.51 11.93 -18.37
C CYS A 351 -4.86 13.06 -17.37
N PRO A 352 -3.91 13.94 -17.02
CA PRO A 352 -4.18 15.09 -16.18
C PRO A 352 -5.12 16.07 -16.91
N GLY A 353 -5.85 16.87 -16.15
CA GLY A 353 -6.77 17.86 -16.73
C GLY A 353 -7.58 18.55 -15.63
N GLN A 354 -8.55 19.36 -16.05
CA GLN A 354 -9.51 19.98 -15.15
C GLN A 354 -10.77 19.13 -15.06
N VAL A 355 -11.24 18.87 -13.83
CA VAL A 355 -12.52 18.21 -13.59
C VAL A 355 -13.65 19.21 -13.86
N ASN A 356 -14.32 19.06 -14.99
CA ASN A 356 -15.39 19.98 -15.41
C ASN A 356 -16.70 19.69 -14.68
N PHE A 357 -16.99 18.40 -14.47
CA PHE A 357 -18.14 17.93 -13.71
C PHE A 357 -17.81 16.60 -13.04
N MET A 358 -18.38 16.34 -11.87
CA MET A 358 -18.30 15.04 -11.24
C MET A 358 -19.58 14.70 -10.49
N HIS A 359 -19.92 13.41 -10.50
CA HIS A 359 -20.94 12.82 -9.66
C HIS A 359 -20.35 11.61 -8.95
N LEU A 360 -20.48 11.57 -7.62
CA LEU A 360 -20.00 10.46 -6.80
C LEU A 360 -21.13 9.47 -6.54
N PRO A 361 -20.88 8.15 -6.68
CA PRO A 361 -21.86 7.14 -6.36
C PRO A 361 -22.22 7.15 -4.87
N GLY A 362 -23.46 6.83 -4.56
CA GLY A 362 -23.97 6.82 -3.19
C GLY A 362 -24.75 5.54 -2.84
N GLY A 363 -25.51 5.65 -1.76
CA GLY A 363 -26.36 4.57 -1.24
C GLY A 363 -25.67 3.66 -0.22
N PRO A 364 -26.45 2.73 0.42
CA PRO A 364 -25.94 1.89 1.49
C PRO A 364 -24.72 1.05 1.08
N GLY A 365 -23.66 1.09 1.91
CA GLY A 365 -22.44 0.32 1.70
C GLY A 365 -21.59 0.81 0.52
N VAL A 366 -21.69 2.11 0.15
CA VAL A 366 -20.78 2.77 -0.79
C VAL A 366 -20.04 3.88 -0.06
N ARG A 367 -18.71 3.90 -0.21
CA ARG A 367 -17.80 4.94 0.28
C ARG A 367 -16.91 5.38 -0.87
N VAL A 368 -16.67 6.67 -0.98
CA VAL A 368 -15.70 7.22 -1.93
C VAL A 368 -14.69 8.09 -1.17
N ASP A 369 -13.42 7.71 -1.24
CA ASP A 369 -12.31 8.51 -0.73
C ASP A 369 -11.67 9.21 -1.94
N THR A 370 -11.76 10.54 -2.00
CA THR A 370 -11.26 11.33 -3.13
C THR A 370 -10.76 12.71 -2.71
N MET A 371 -9.87 13.26 -3.51
CA MET A 371 -9.42 14.64 -3.43
C MET A 371 -10.09 15.54 -4.48
N LEU A 372 -10.87 14.94 -5.41
CA LEU A 372 -11.47 15.67 -6.51
C LEU A 372 -12.70 16.48 -6.08
N TYR A 373 -12.91 17.58 -6.79
CA TYR A 373 -14.14 18.37 -6.81
C TYR A 373 -14.28 19.06 -8.17
N THR A 374 -15.49 19.47 -8.54
CA THR A 374 -15.76 20.18 -9.80
C THR A 374 -14.95 21.49 -9.86
N GLY A 375 -14.19 21.68 -10.91
CA GLY A 375 -13.27 22.81 -11.10
C GLY A 375 -11.83 22.55 -10.67
N TYR A 376 -11.53 21.44 -10.00
CA TYR A 376 -10.16 21.09 -9.60
C TYR A 376 -9.30 20.72 -10.82
N THR A 377 -8.11 21.30 -10.90
CA THR A 377 -7.11 20.95 -11.92
C THR A 377 -6.09 19.99 -11.33
N LEU A 378 -5.99 18.78 -11.90
CA LEU A 378 -5.10 17.74 -11.44
C LEU A 378 -3.63 18.08 -11.78
N PRO A 379 -2.73 18.21 -10.78
CA PRO A 379 -1.32 18.45 -11.02
C PRO A 379 -0.65 17.28 -11.75
N THR A 380 0.28 17.58 -12.65
CA THR A 380 1.03 16.57 -13.42
C THR A 380 2.26 16.00 -12.69
N GLN A 381 2.60 16.56 -11.54
CA GLN A 381 3.82 16.25 -10.80
C GLN A 381 3.69 15.06 -9.86
N TYR A 382 2.48 14.56 -9.64
CA TYR A 382 2.18 13.55 -8.62
C TYR A 382 1.53 12.31 -9.22
N ASP A 383 1.29 11.31 -8.39
CA ASP A 383 0.61 10.07 -8.76
C ASP A 383 -0.77 10.32 -9.40
N SER A 384 -1.15 9.44 -10.31
CA SER A 384 -2.39 9.52 -11.08
C SER A 384 -3.64 9.12 -10.31
N MET A 385 -3.51 8.53 -9.11
CA MET A 385 -4.67 8.08 -8.32
C MET A 385 -5.45 9.28 -7.79
N VAL A 386 -6.73 9.35 -8.17
CA VAL A 386 -7.60 10.50 -7.86
C VAL A 386 -8.75 10.16 -6.93
N ALA A 387 -9.13 8.89 -6.87
CA ALA A 387 -10.19 8.41 -5.99
C ALA A 387 -10.04 6.92 -5.70
N LYS A 388 -10.69 6.48 -4.63
CA LYS A 388 -10.99 5.08 -4.33
C LYS A 388 -12.49 4.93 -4.19
N VAL A 389 -13.07 3.99 -4.92
CA VAL A 389 -14.46 3.58 -4.72
C VAL A 389 -14.44 2.31 -3.90
N ILE A 390 -15.09 2.33 -2.77
CA ILE A 390 -15.13 1.22 -1.81
C ILE A 390 -16.58 0.81 -1.62
N VAL A 391 -16.84 -0.50 -1.65
CA VAL A 391 -18.17 -1.04 -1.37
C VAL A 391 -18.08 -2.11 -0.29
N HIS A 392 -19.17 -2.27 0.45
CA HIS A 392 -19.34 -3.34 1.42
C HIS A 392 -20.73 -3.96 1.27
N ALA A 393 -20.81 -5.28 1.31
CA ALA A 393 -22.07 -6.05 1.22
C ALA A 393 -21.99 -7.32 2.07
N PRO A 394 -23.14 -7.97 2.39
CA PRO A 394 -23.16 -9.22 3.14
C PRO A 394 -22.40 -10.37 2.48
N THR A 395 -22.37 -10.41 1.15
CA THR A 395 -21.68 -11.45 0.38
C THR A 395 -20.80 -10.86 -0.71
N ARG A 396 -19.78 -11.61 -1.15
CA ARG A 396 -18.88 -11.21 -2.23
C ARG A 396 -19.64 -10.89 -3.53
N LEU A 397 -20.60 -11.72 -3.91
CA LEU A 397 -21.36 -11.49 -5.14
C LEU A 397 -22.17 -10.20 -5.09
N GLU A 398 -22.77 -9.89 -3.93
CA GLU A 398 -23.45 -8.61 -3.73
C GLU A 398 -22.46 -7.43 -3.74
N ALA A 399 -21.26 -7.57 -3.18
CA ALA A 399 -20.22 -6.56 -3.25
C ALA A 399 -19.80 -6.31 -4.71
N ILE A 400 -19.59 -7.34 -5.52
CA ILE A 400 -19.32 -7.22 -6.96
C ILE A 400 -20.43 -6.45 -7.67
N LYS A 401 -21.70 -6.84 -7.46
CA LYS A 401 -22.85 -6.15 -8.06
C LYS A 401 -22.94 -4.69 -7.61
N ARG A 402 -22.67 -4.43 -6.33
CA ARG A 402 -22.65 -3.06 -5.78
C ARG A 402 -21.54 -2.23 -6.37
N MET A 403 -20.35 -2.79 -6.55
CA MET A 403 -19.23 -2.08 -7.18
C MET A 403 -19.51 -1.77 -8.66
N ARG A 404 -20.08 -2.71 -9.42
CA ARG A 404 -20.51 -2.45 -10.81
C ARG A 404 -21.48 -1.28 -10.88
N ARG A 405 -22.51 -1.26 -10.02
CA ARG A 405 -23.45 -0.15 -9.92
C ARG A 405 -22.73 1.15 -9.56
N ALA A 406 -21.87 1.14 -8.52
CA ALA A 406 -21.15 2.32 -8.09
C ALA A 406 -20.25 2.87 -9.20
N LEU A 407 -19.53 2.01 -9.92
CA LEU A 407 -18.72 2.45 -11.06
C LEU A 407 -19.58 2.99 -12.22
N SER A 408 -20.77 2.43 -12.48
CA SER A 408 -21.66 2.97 -13.53
C SER A 408 -22.28 4.31 -13.17
N GLU A 409 -22.42 4.63 -11.89
CA GLU A 409 -22.90 5.94 -11.40
C GLU A 409 -21.78 6.98 -11.30
N LEU A 410 -20.51 6.58 -11.17
CA LEU A 410 -19.39 7.50 -11.07
C LEU A 410 -19.21 8.25 -12.37
N VAL A 411 -19.28 9.56 -12.31
CA VAL A 411 -19.01 10.45 -13.46
C VAL A 411 -17.87 11.39 -13.10
N ILE A 412 -16.83 11.43 -13.93
CA ILE A 412 -15.71 12.36 -13.83
C ILE A 412 -15.44 12.87 -15.26
N GLU A 413 -15.84 14.10 -15.54
CA GLU A 413 -15.64 14.73 -16.86
C GLU A 413 -14.44 15.66 -16.84
N GLY A 414 -13.72 15.73 -17.97
CA GLY A 414 -12.52 16.56 -18.15
C GLY A 414 -11.20 15.82 -18.01
N ILE A 415 -11.23 14.63 -17.41
CA ILE A 415 -10.08 13.70 -17.34
C ILE A 415 -10.52 12.29 -17.75
N THR A 416 -9.60 11.53 -18.35
CA THR A 416 -9.82 10.10 -18.61
C THR A 416 -9.33 9.28 -17.42
N THR A 417 -10.10 8.27 -17.01
CA THR A 417 -9.76 7.39 -15.90
C THR A 417 -9.80 5.91 -16.30
N ASN A 418 -9.22 5.08 -15.47
CA ASN A 418 -9.26 3.61 -15.63
C ASN A 418 -10.60 2.98 -15.19
N GLN A 419 -11.62 3.77 -14.85
CA GLN A 419 -12.93 3.31 -14.36
C GLN A 419 -13.57 2.24 -15.26
N THR A 420 -13.54 2.44 -16.57
CA THR A 420 -14.13 1.52 -17.54
C THR A 420 -13.44 0.14 -17.50
N LEU A 421 -12.12 0.10 -17.39
CA LEU A 421 -11.38 -1.14 -17.24
C LEU A 421 -11.75 -1.85 -15.92
N GLN A 422 -11.87 -1.13 -14.82
CA GLN A 422 -12.32 -1.68 -13.53
C GLN A 422 -13.70 -2.34 -13.66
N PHE A 423 -14.61 -1.69 -14.39
CA PHE A 423 -15.94 -2.22 -14.65
C PHE A 423 -15.87 -3.54 -15.45
N TYR A 424 -15.00 -3.64 -16.46
CA TYR A 424 -14.84 -4.87 -17.26
C TYR A 424 -14.21 -5.99 -16.44
N ILE A 425 -13.19 -5.72 -15.63
CA ILE A 425 -12.59 -6.71 -14.72
C ILE A 425 -13.66 -7.35 -13.85
N LEU A 426 -14.55 -6.56 -13.28
CA LEU A 426 -15.63 -7.06 -12.41
C LEU A 426 -16.65 -7.94 -13.16
N HIS A 427 -16.70 -7.89 -14.51
CA HIS A 427 -17.56 -8.74 -15.34
C HIS A 427 -16.88 -10.02 -15.82
N GLN A 428 -15.56 -10.12 -15.68
CA GLN A 428 -14.84 -11.32 -16.09
C GLN A 428 -15.28 -12.55 -15.28
N PRO A 429 -15.63 -13.69 -15.93
CA PRO A 429 -16.07 -14.89 -15.23
C PRO A 429 -15.07 -15.39 -14.21
N ASP A 430 -13.77 -15.30 -14.50
CA ASP A 430 -12.71 -15.77 -13.61
C ASP A 430 -12.59 -14.87 -12.37
N TYR A 431 -12.77 -13.56 -12.51
CA TYR A 431 -12.85 -12.67 -11.34
C TYR A 431 -14.07 -13.02 -10.47
N ILE A 432 -15.25 -13.20 -11.07
CA ILE A 432 -16.49 -13.55 -10.34
C ILE A 432 -16.32 -14.87 -9.58
N LYS A 433 -15.71 -15.87 -10.21
CA LYS A 433 -15.43 -17.18 -9.61
C LYS A 433 -14.32 -17.13 -8.54
N GLY A 434 -13.49 -16.06 -8.52
CA GLY A 434 -12.31 -15.94 -7.67
C GLY A 434 -11.09 -16.69 -8.20
N HIS A 435 -11.09 -17.06 -9.47
CA HIS A 435 -9.99 -17.73 -10.17
C HIS A 435 -9.06 -16.69 -10.79
N PHE A 436 -8.37 -15.94 -9.98
CA PHE A 436 -7.42 -14.92 -10.41
C PHE A 436 -6.16 -14.93 -9.52
N ASN A 437 -5.08 -14.42 -10.08
CA ASN A 437 -3.78 -14.31 -9.47
C ASN A 437 -3.10 -13.01 -9.93
N THR A 438 -1.83 -12.80 -9.60
CA THR A 438 -1.11 -11.57 -9.95
C THR A 438 -0.91 -11.36 -11.46
N SER A 439 -1.08 -12.39 -12.30
CA SER A 439 -0.98 -12.31 -13.77
C SER A 439 -2.33 -12.02 -14.45
N PHE A 440 -3.42 -11.87 -13.70
CA PHE A 440 -4.78 -11.74 -14.24
C PHE A 440 -4.91 -10.64 -15.29
N ILE A 441 -4.40 -9.45 -15.01
CA ILE A 441 -4.48 -8.31 -15.93
C ILE A 441 -3.67 -8.59 -17.21
N GLU A 442 -2.46 -9.14 -17.08
CA GLU A 442 -1.61 -9.47 -18.24
C GLU A 442 -2.28 -10.52 -19.14
N THR A 443 -3.04 -11.44 -18.55
CA THR A 443 -3.72 -12.52 -19.31
C THR A 443 -4.98 -12.04 -20.02
N HIS A 444 -5.74 -11.11 -19.42
CA HIS A 444 -7.09 -10.74 -19.92
C HIS A 444 -7.18 -9.33 -20.52
N LEU A 445 -6.10 -8.51 -20.44
CA LEU A 445 -6.17 -7.11 -20.86
C LEU A 445 -6.51 -6.96 -22.34
N ASP A 446 -5.86 -7.73 -23.21
CA ASP A 446 -6.06 -7.62 -24.66
C ASP A 446 -7.50 -7.97 -25.07
N GLU A 447 -8.10 -8.98 -24.44
CA GLU A 447 -9.51 -9.34 -24.64
C GLU A 447 -10.42 -8.19 -24.19
N MET A 448 -10.23 -7.69 -22.97
CA MET A 448 -11.04 -6.58 -22.43
C MET A 448 -10.94 -5.29 -23.24
N VAL A 449 -9.78 -5.04 -23.85
CA VAL A 449 -9.55 -3.87 -24.71
C VAL A 449 -10.16 -4.07 -26.09
N SER A 450 -10.00 -5.26 -26.72
CA SER A 450 -10.47 -5.54 -28.08
C SER A 450 -11.99 -5.62 -28.19
N GLU A 451 -12.68 -6.05 -27.16
CA GLU A 451 -14.15 -6.18 -27.17
C GLU A 451 -14.87 -4.85 -26.96
N ASN A 452 -14.19 -3.82 -26.48
CA ASN A 452 -14.81 -2.61 -25.97
C ASN A 452 -14.10 -1.29 -26.39
N GLY A 453 -13.06 -1.38 -27.24
CA GLY A 453 -12.28 -0.25 -27.77
C GLY A 453 -12.77 0.28 -29.12
#